data_3610c0c6f7d6828d37696a9da60fe1b4
#
_entry.id   3610c0c6f7d6828d37696a9da60fe1b4
#
_cell.length_a   1.000
_cell.length_b   1.000
_cell.length_c   1.000
_cell.angle_alpha   90.00
_cell.angle_beta   90.00
_cell.angle_gamma   90.00
#
_symmetry.space_group_name_H-M   'P 1'
#
loop_
_entity.id
_entity.type
_entity.pdbx_description
1 polymer ?
#
loop_
_entity_poly.entity_id
_entity_poly.type
_entity_poly.pdbx_seq_one_letter_code
_entity_poly.pdbx_strand_id
1 'polypeptide(L)'
;MSEGLFSNQRCLVIAPHPDDEAFGCSGTMARLKAEGSKVYVIAVSAADLKHYNVGEHSFVSGKTRHQEFENSMKTLGVDDYELLYNDPNIHLKLDTMPLKDLIGLFENGARLAIDKVKPTMIILPAISYNQDHEIVFRAGFTACRPSDPKVKPFQKIVLTCEYPAISWSLQYERFHPNFYVDISKYLDKKMASLDCYKSQIRSGVHHCSRENVEWLSRVRGREVSVEAAEAFMCHRFLV
;
A
#
# COMPACT_ATOMS: atom_id res chain seq x y z
N MET A 1 30.37 1.56 7.23
CA MET A 1 29.08 2.27 7.44
C MET A 1 28.09 1.20 7.87
N SER A 2 27.41 1.35 9.01
CA SER A 2 26.36 0.42 9.41
C SER A 2 25.27 0.42 8.34
N GLU A 3 24.86 -0.76 7.87
CA GLU A 3 23.72 -0.88 6.94
C GLU A 3 22.50 -0.26 7.60
N GLY A 4 21.86 0.69 6.90
CA GLY A 4 20.64 1.33 7.40
C GLY A 4 19.47 0.34 7.42
N LEU A 5 18.45 0.61 8.24
CA LEU A 5 17.23 -0.23 8.35
C LEU A 5 16.59 -0.55 6.99
N PHE A 6 16.68 0.37 6.04
CA PHE A 6 16.10 0.23 4.70
C PHE A 6 17.08 -0.28 3.64
N SER A 7 18.29 -0.71 4.03
CA SER A 7 19.25 -1.34 3.12
C SER A 7 18.97 -2.84 3.01
N ASN A 8 19.15 -3.40 1.80
CA ASN A 8 19.05 -4.85 1.53
C ASN A 8 17.72 -5.52 1.93
N GLN A 9 16.63 -4.76 2.07
CA GLN A 9 15.31 -5.32 2.31
C GLN A 9 14.73 -5.93 1.01
N ARG A 10 13.86 -6.92 1.18
CA ARG A 10 12.88 -7.33 0.19
C ARG A 10 11.52 -6.93 0.74
N CYS A 11 10.99 -5.82 0.25
CA CYS A 11 9.71 -5.27 0.69
C CYS A 11 8.60 -5.74 -0.25
N LEU A 12 7.56 -6.34 0.30
CA LEU A 12 6.32 -6.65 -0.41
C LEU A 12 5.21 -5.71 0.09
N VAL A 13 4.66 -4.92 -0.81
CA VAL A 13 3.48 -4.09 -0.55
C VAL A 13 2.26 -4.81 -1.08
N ILE A 14 1.21 -4.95 -0.27
CA ILE A 14 -0.08 -5.52 -0.68
C ILE A 14 -1.11 -4.41 -0.56
N ALA A 15 -1.58 -3.92 -1.71
CA ALA A 15 -2.58 -2.86 -1.82
C ALA A 15 -3.93 -3.46 -2.25
N PRO A 16 -5.06 -3.10 -1.62
CA PRO A 16 -6.39 -3.53 -2.06
C PRO A 16 -6.67 -3.16 -3.51
N HIS A 17 -6.35 -1.92 -3.88
CA HIS A 17 -6.58 -1.38 -5.22
C HIS A 17 -5.33 -0.65 -5.74
N PRO A 18 -5.19 -0.50 -7.06
CA PRO A 18 -4.25 0.45 -7.66
C PRO A 18 -4.55 1.88 -7.19
N ASP A 19 -3.62 2.53 -6.55
CA ASP A 19 -3.57 3.85 -5.91
C ASP A 19 -3.33 3.83 -4.39
N ASP A 20 -3.77 2.79 -3.67
CA ASP A 20 -3.61 2.69 -2.22
C ASP A 20 -2.13 2.73 -1.79
N GLU A 21 -1.23 2.12 -2.56
CA GLU A 21 0.21 2.17 -2.30
C GLU A 21 0.78 3.59 -2.50
N ALA A 22 0.23 4.35 -3.46
CA ALA A 22 0.67 5.71 -3.72
C ALA A 22 0.22 6.65 -2.61
N PHE A 23 -1.01 6.51 -2.14
CA PHE A 23 -1.52 7.24 -0.99
C PHE A 23 -0.74 6.90 0.28
N GLY A 24 -0.53 5.60 0.55
CA GLY A 24 -0.09 5.12 1.85
C GLY A 24 1.42 5.07 2.06
N CYS A 25 2.21 4.61 1.07
CA CYS A 25 3.61 4.26 1.34
C CYS A 25 4.60 4.48 0.17
N SER A 26 4.22 5.20 -0.89
CA SER A 26 5.11 5.36 -2.05
C SER A 26 6.38 6.17 -1.78
N GLY A 27 6.38 7.07 -0.79
CA GLY A 27 7.59 7.74 -0.32
C GLY A 27 8.56 6.77 0.35
N THR A 28 8.04 5.84 1.17
CA THR A 28 8.82 4.76 1.77
C THR A 28 9.34 3.79 0.70
N MET A 29 8.53 3.45 -0.30
CA MET A 29 8.97 2.64 -1.43
C MET A 29 10.13 3.30 -2.18
N ALA A 30 10.03 4.61 -2.46
CA ALA A 30 11.09 5.38 -3.11
C ALA A 30 12.37 5.40 -2.26
N ARG A 31 12.26 5.55 -0.95
CA ARG A 31 13.39 5.49 -0.02
C ARG A 31 14.04 4.11 -0.02
N LEU A 32 13.26 3.04 0.09
CA LEU A 32 13.75 1.66 0.02
C LEU A 32 14.55 1.42 -1.27
N LYS A 33 14.04 1.88 -2.42
CA LYS A 33 14.75 1.77 -3.70
C LYS A 33 16.06 2.54 -3.69
N ALA A 34 16.06 3.77 -3.18
CA ALA A 34 17.26 4.61 -3.10
C ALA A 34 18.34 4.02 -2.16
N GLU A 35 17.94 3.28 -1.13
CA GLU A 35 18.84 2.61 -0.18
C GLU A 35 19.20 1.16 -0.61
N GLY A 36 18.91 0.76 -1.87
CA GLY A 36 19.35 -0.51 -2.45
C GLY A 36 18.46 -1.71 -2.16
N SER A 37 17.29 -1.50 -1.61
CA SER A 37 16.29 -2.55 -1.37
C SER A 37 15.53 -2.93 -2.64
N LYS A 38 14.95 -4.13 -2.62
CA LYS A 38 14.00 -4.59 -3.62
C LYS A 38 12.57 -4.35 -3.15
N VAL A 39 11.73 -3.81 -4.04
CA VAL A 39 10.33 -3.51 -3.77
C VAL A 39 9.43 -4.23 -4.76
N TYR A 40 8.47 -4.97 -4.23
CA TYR A 40 7.46 -5.71 -4.97
C TYR A 40 6.07 -5.23 -4.56
N VAL A 41 5.13 -5.18 -5.51
CA VAL A 41 3.78 -4.68 -5.25
C VAL A 41 2.73 -5.65 -5.79
N ILE A 42 1.79 -6.01 -4.95
CA ILE A 42 0.54 -6.68 -5.33
C ILE A 42 -0.59 -5.67 -5.17
N ALA A 43 -1.28 -5.32 -6.26
CA ALA A 43 -2.62 -4.75 -6.20
C ALA A 43 -3.64 -5.89 -6.34
N VAL A 44 -4.60 -5.97 -5.41
CA VAL A 44 -5.48 -7.13 -5.37
C VAL A 44 -6.54 -7.04 -6.45
N SER A 45 -7.24 -5.90 -6.60
CA SER A 45 -8.30 -5.80 -7.59
C SER A 45 -8.43 -4.43 -8.22
N ALA A 46 -8.77 -4.42 -9.50
CA ALA A 46 -9.28 -3.27 -10.24
C ALA A 46 -10.43 -3.72 -11.14
N ALA A 47 -11.25 -2.79 -11.58
CA ALA A 47 -12.23 -2.99 -12.65
C ALA A 47 -12.74 -1.64 -13.14
N ASP A 48 -13.68 -1.70 -14.07
CA ASP A 48 -14.48 -0.55 -14.43
C ASP A 48 -15.17 0.00 -13.20
N LEU A 49 -15.08 1.30 -13.00
CA LEU A 49 -15.61 1.99 -11.82
C LEU A 49 -16.44 3.19 -12.24
N LYS A 50 -17.65 3.27 -11.70
CA LYS A 50 -18.48 4.45 -11.80
C LYS A 50 -18.38 5.22 -10.48
N HIS A 51 -17.75 6.38 -10.52
CA HIS A 51 -17.65 7.24 -9.35
C HIS A 51 -18.95 7.95 -9.02
N TYR A 52 -19.14 8.26 -7.75
CA TYR A 52 -20.28 9.03 -7.24
C TYR A 52 -20.17 10.54 -7.58
N ASN A 53 -19.43 10.90 -8.61
CA ASN A 53 -19.20 12.28 -9.02
C ASN A 53 -20.01 12.64 -10.26
N VAL A 54 -20.57 13.85 -10.24
CA VAL A 54 -21.18 14.51 -11.39
C VAL A 54 -20.09 15.29 -12.12
N GLY A 55 -19.31 14.63 -12.99
CA GLY A 55 -18.21 15.30 -13.70
C GLY A 55 -17.50 14.39 -14.71
N GLU A 56 -16.44 14.91 -15.30
CA GLU A 56 -15.70 14.30 -16.41
C GLU A 56 -15.17 12.88 -16.14
N HIS A 57 -15.01 12.49 -14.88
CA HIS A 57 -14.50 11.18 -14.46
C HIS A 57 -15.55 10.32 -13.76
N SER A 58 -16.83 10.43 -14.17
CA SER A 58 -17.91 9.60 -13.62
C SER A 58 -17.73 8.10 -13.91
N PHE A 59 -17.00 7.75 -14.97
CA PHE A 59 -16.68 6.39 -15.35
C PHE A 59 -15.19 6.27 -15.68
N VAL A 60 -14.53 5.25 -15.12
CA VAL A 60 -13.13 4.92 -15.38
C VAL A 60 -13.03 3.43 -15.70
N SER A 61 -12.39 3.08 -16.81
CA SER A 61 -12.21 1.68 -17.17
C SER A 61 -11.14 0.98 -16.33
N GLY A 62 -11.30 -0.30 -16.08
CA GLY A 62 -10.27 -1.13 -15.44
C GLY A 62 -8.95 -1.13 -16.22
N LYS A 63 -9.00 -0.97 -17.55
CA LYS A 63 -7.81 -0.80 -18.38
C LYS A 63 -7.06 0.50 -18.04
N THR A 64 -7.78 1.61 -17.86
CA THR A 64 -7.18 2.89 -17.46
C THR A 64 -6.52 2.74 -16.08
N ARG A 65 -7.21 2.16 -15.11
CA ARG A 65 -6.67 1.94 -13.76
C ARG A 65 -5.41 1.07 -13.77
N HIS A 66 -5.40 0.01 -14.59
CA HIS A 66 -4.22 -0.83 -14.76
C HIS A 66 -3.04 -0.03 -15.35
N GLN A 67 -3.28 0.79 -16.38
CA GLN A 67 -2.24 1.62 -16.98
C GLN A 67 -1.68 2.67 -16.01
N GLU A 68 -2.54 3.29 -15.19
CA GLU A 68 -2.14 4.22 -14.14
C GLU A 68 -1.25 3.52 -13.09
N PHE A 69 -1.62 2.31 -12.69
CA PHE A 69 -0.82 1.47 -11.81
C PHE A 69 0.58 1.18 -12.40
N GLU A 70 0.64 0.70 -13.64
CA GLU A 70 1.91 0.46 -14.32
C GLU A 70 2.79 1.72 -14.37
N ASN A 71 2.20 2.88 -14.66
CA ASN A 71 2.91 4.15 -14.72
C ASN A 71 3.48 4.55 -13.35
N SER A 72 2.71 4.35 -12.27
CA SER A 72 3.16 4.58 -10.90
C SER A 72 4.32 3.65 -10.54
N MET A 73 4.21 2.35 -10.83
CA MET A 73 5.28 1.38 -10.59
C MET A 73 6.57 1.71 -11.31
N LYS A 74 6.47 2.12 -12.58
CA LYS A 74 7.62 2.61 -13.38
C LYS A 74 8.22 3.89 -12.78
N THR A 75 7.36 4.82 -12.36
CA THR A 75 7.79 6.08 -11.72
C THR A 75 8.58 5.79 -10.45
N LEU A 76 8.14 4.86 -9.60
CA LEU A 76 8.85 4.47 -8.37
C LEU A 76 10.09 3.61 -8.63
N GLY A 77 10.17 2.95 -9.79
CA GLY A 77 11.25 2.03 -10.11
C GLY A 77 11.21 0.75 -9.28
N VAL A 78 10.02 0.23 -9.01
CA VAL A 78 9.85 -1.05 -8.29
C VAL A 78 10.42 -2.21 -9.10
N ASP A 79 10.83 -3.28 -8.43
CA ASP A 79 11.48 -4.42 -9.08
C ASP A 79 10.47 -5.29 -9.83
N ASP A 80 9.28 -5.46 -9.29
CA ASP A 80 8.19 -6.18 -9.95
C ASP A 80 6.84 -5.85 -9.30
N TYR A 81 5.75 -6.02 -10.06
CA TYR A 81 4.39 -5.75 -9.59
C TYR A 81 3.38 -6.64 -10.31
N GLU A 82 2.23 -6.88 -9.68
CA GLU A 82 1.11 -7.57 -10.32
C GLU A 82 -0.24 -7.03 -9.85
N LEU A 83 -1.22 -7.08 -10.75
CA LEU A 83 -2.63 -6.91 -10.46
C LEU A 83 -3.29 -8.29 -10.51
N LEU A 84 -3.86 -8.76 -9.37
CA LEU A 84 -4.40 -10.12 -9.30
C LEU A 84 -5.71 -10.25 -10.09
N TYR A 85 -6.61 -9.28 -9.92
CA TYR A 85 -7.93 -9.32 -10.54
C TYR A 85 -8.25 -8.02 -11.26
N ASN A 86 -8.61 -8.10 -12.53
CA ASN A 86 -9.25 -7.01 -13.27
C ASN A 86 -10.66 -7.46 -13.67
N ASP A 87 -11.54 -7.59 -12.68
CA ASP A 87 -12.86 -8.20 -12.81
C ASP A 87 -13.89 -7.43 -11.96
N PRO A 88 -14.98 -6.91 -12.57
CA PRO A 88 -16.04 -6.19 -11.86
C PRO A 88 -16.87 -7.08 -10.91
N ASN A 89 -16.77 -8.40 -11.02
CA ASN A 89 -17.40 -9.32 -10.08
C ASN A 89 -16.60 -9.47 -8.78
N ILE A 90 -15.33 -9.08 -8.78
CA ILE A 90 -14.41 -9.19 -7.64
C ILE A 90 -14.11 -7.83 -7.03
N HIS A 91 -13.90 -6.80 -7.87
CA HIS A 91 -13.53 -5.46 -7.43
C HIS A 91 -14.61 -4.83 -6.54
N LEU A 92 -14.19 -4.27 -5.40
CA LEU A 92 -15.04 -3.73 -4.33
C LEU A 92 -15.98 -4.76 -3.69
N LYS A 93 -15.61 -6.04 -3.77
CA LYS A 93 -16.35 -7.18 -3.22
C LYS A 93 -15.39 -8.25 -2.66
N LEU A 94 -14.17 -7.86 -2.32
CA LEU A 94 -13.16 -8.79 -1.78
C LEU A 94 -13.62 -9.41 -0.47
N ASP A 95 -14.47 -8.72 0.29
CA ASP A 95 -15.10 -9.21 1.52
C ASP A 95 -16.05 -10.40 1.31
N THR A 96 -16.51 -10.62 0.06
CA THR A 96 -17.32 -11.80 -0.29
C THR A 96 -16.48 -13.04 -0.62
N MET A 97 -15.16 -12.88 -0.76
CA MET A 97 -14.24 -13.99 -0.99
C MET A 97 -13.98 -14.72 0.34
N PRO A 98 -13.88 -16.07 0.32
CA PRO A 98 -13.42 -16.78 1.50
C PRO A 98 -12.04 -16.25 1.96
N LEU A 99 -11.93 -15.84 3.21
CA LEU A 99 -10.68 -15.32 3.77
C LEU A 99 -9.49 -16.27 3.57
N LYS A 100 -9.76 -17.59 3.63
CA LYS A 100 -8.76 -18.64 3.38
C LYS A 100 -8.16 -18.55 1.97
N ASP A 101 -8.96 -18.20 0.98
CA ASP A 101 -8.50 -18.12 -0.42
C ASP A 101 -7.59 -16.91 -0.62
N LEU A 102 -7.95 -15.75 -0.04
CA LEU A 102 -7.08 -14.57 -0.03
C LEU A 102 -5.76 -14.83 0.73
N ILE A 103 -5.81 -15.50 1.87
CA ILE A 103 -4.60 -15.91 2.60
C ILE A 103 -3.73 -16.79 1.71
N GLY A 104 -4.32 -17.79 1.04
CA GLY A 104 -3.61 -18.69 0.14
C GLY A 104 -2.97 -17.95 -1.04
N LEU A 105 -3.65 -16.95 -1.61
CA LEU A 105 -3.08 -16.10 -2.66
C LEU A 105 -1.81 -15.38 -2.19
N PHE A 106 -1.84 -14.77 -1.01
CA PHE A 106 -0.69 -14.05 -0.48
C PHE A 106 0.44 -14.96 -0.01
N GLU A 107 0.12 -16.17 0.50
CA GLU A 107 1.14 -17.12 0.94
C GLU A 107 1.89 -17.76 -0.22
N ASN A 108 1.18 -18.28 -1.25
CA ASN A 108 1.80 -19.07 -2.30
C ASN A 108 1.12 -19.01 -3.69
N GLY A 109 -0.14 -18.51 -3.78
CA GLY A 109 -0.94 -18.54 -5.01
C GLY A 109 -0.53 -17.47 -6.03
N ALA A 110 -0.29 -16.23 -5.59
CA ALA A 110 0.11 -15.13 -6.45
C ALA A 110 1.52 -15.33 -7.04
N ARG A 111 1.83 -14.68 -8.15
CA ARG A 111 3.17 -14.68 -8.74
C ARG A 111 4.20 -14.05 -7.80
N LEU A 112 3.81 -13.00 -7.10
CA LEU A 112 4.62 -12.31 -6.08
C LEU A 112 4.27 -12.73 -4.65
N ALA A 113 3.77 -13.96 -4.47
CA ALA A 113 3.44 -14.48 -3.14
C ALA A 113 4.64 -14.52 -2.20
N ILE A 114 4.37 -14.58 -0.90
CA ILE A 114 5.38 -14.61 0.18
C ILE A 114 6.44 -15.71 -0.06
N ASP A 115 6.01 -16.91 -0.46
CA ASP A 115 6.92 -18.03 -0.73
C ASP A 115 7.88 -17.78 -1.90
N LYS A 116 7.48 -16.95 -2.85
CA LYS A 116 8.25 -16.62 -4.06
C LYS A 116 9.20 -15.45 -3.82
N VAL A 117 8.67 -14.34 -3.28
CA VAL A 117 9.44 -13.12 -3.00
C VAL A 117 10.33 -13.30 -1.78
N LYS A 118 9.89 -14.09 -0.79
CA LYS A 118 10.54 -14.24 0.52
C LYS A 118 10.84 -12.89 1.16
N PRO A 119 9.81 -12.05 1.37
CA PRO A 119 10.00 -10.70 1.85
C PRO A 119 10.54 -10.68 3.28
N THR A 120 11.41 -9.73 3.57
CA THR A 120 11.87 -9.41 4.92
C THR A 120 10.98 -8.37 5.59
N MET A 121 10.32 -7.53 4.76
CA MET A 121 9.37 -6.50 5.16
C MET A 121 8.07 -6.66 4.36
N ILE A 122 6.94 -6.50 5.03
CA ILE A 122 5.62 -6.41 4.38
C ILE A 122 4.93 -5.14 4.83
N ILE A 123 4.31 -4.44 3.88
CA ILE A 123 3.43 -3.30 4.12
C ILE A 123 2.02 -3.69 3.66
N LEU A 124 1.05 -3.56 4.56
CA LEU A 124 -0.36 -3.87 4.36
C LEU A 124 -1.19 -2.58 4.44
N PRO A 125 -2.41 -2.54 3.93
CA PRO A 125 -3.32 -1.43 4.17
C PRO A 125 -3.74 -1.42 5.65
N ALA A 126 -3.94 -0.25 6.25
CA ALA A 126 -4.65 -0.18 7.50
C ALA A 126 -6.17 -0.36 7.27
N ILE A 127 -6.86 -0.83 8.31
CA ILE A 127 -8.33 -0.91 8.29
C ILE A 127 -8.90 0.50 8.15
N SER A 128 -9.81 0.67 7.23
CA SER A 128 -10.50 1.92 6.95
C SER A 128 -12.01 1.68 6.82
N TYR A 129 -12.73 2.65 6.29
CA TYR A 129 -14.16 2.52 5.99
C TYR A 129 -14.46 1.61 4.78
N ASN A 130 -13.43 1.18 4.04
CA ASN A 130 -13.58 0.33 2.86
C ASN A 130 -13.41 -1.14 3.25
N GLN A 131 -14.42 -1.97 2.96
CA GLN A 131 -14.43 -3.39 3.28
C GLN A 131 -13.28 -4.17 2.62
N ASP A 132 -12.85 -3.77 1.42
CA ASP A 132 -11.73 -4.41 0.74
C ASP A 132 -10.41 -4.18 1.49
N HIS A 133 -10.22 -2.99 2.12
CA HIS A 133 -9.06 -2.72 2.96
C HIS A 133 -9.03 -3.64 4.19
N GLU A 134 -10.17 -3.80 4.84
CA GLU A 134 -10.28 -4.66 6.01
C GLU A 134 -9.95 -6.11 5.68
N ILE A 135 -10.55 -6.67 4.62
CA ILE A 135 -10.35 -8.08 4.29
C ILE A 135 -8.92 -8.35 3.80
N VAL A 136 -8.33 -7.43 3.03
CA VAL A 136 -6.93 -7.52 2.58
C VAL A 136 -5.97 -7.42 3.77
N PHE A 137 -6.23 -6.49 4.71
CA PHE A 137 -5.47 -6.45 5.97
C PHE A 137 -5.54 -7.77 6.71
N ARG A 138 -6.75 -8.30 6.97
CA ARG A 138 -6.95 -9.56 7.71
C ARG A 138 -6.24 -10.74 7.03
N ALA A 139 -6.34 -10.85 5.71
CA ALA A 139 -5.68 -11.90 4.94
C ALA A 139 -4.15 -11.76 4.98
N GLY A 140 -3.62 -10.57 4.70
CA GLY A 140 -2.20 -10.29 4.69
C GLY A 140 -1.57 -10.44 6.07
N PHE A 141 -2.23 -9.95 7.11
CA PHE A 141 -1.77 -10.10 8.49
C PHE A 141 -1.74 -11.56 8.93
N THR A 142 -2.78 -12.34 8.58
CA THR A 142 -2.81 -13.79 8.84
C THR A 142 -1.72 -14.51 8.04
N ALA A 143 -1.46 -14.11 6.79
CA ALA A 143 -0.37 -14.66 6.00
C ALA A 143 1.01 -14.39 6.62
N CYS A 144 1.15 -13.34 7.43
CA CYS A 144 2.39 -13.02 8.18
C CYS A 144 2.48 -13.69 9.55
N ARG A 145 1.54 -14.60 9.92
CA ARG A 145 1.59 -15.26 11.23
C ARG A 145 2.93 -15.95 11.48
N PRO A 146 3.41 -16.01 12.73
CA PRO A 146 4.63 -16.74 13.06
C PRO A 146 4.55 -18.19 12.61
N SER A 147 5.65 -18.69 12.05
CA SER A 147 5.81 -20.08 11.62
C SER A 147 7.29 -20.45 11.72
N ASP A 148 7.62 -21.72 11.65
CA ASP A 148 9.01 -22.18 11.57
C ASP A 148 9.63 -21.59 10.27
N PRO A 149 10.72 -20.80 10.37
CA PRO A 149 11.38 -20.20 9.20
C PRO A 149 11.91 -21.23 8.19
N LYS A 150 12.06 -22.50 8.59
CA LYS A 150 12.43 -23.59 7.68
C LYS A 150 11.26 -24.04 6.80
N VAL A 151 10.03 -23.77 7.23
CA VAL A 151 8.82 -24.18 6.55
C VAL A 151 8.22 -23.03 5.73
N LYS A 152 8.27 -21.82 6.28
CA LYS A 152 7.69 -20.62 5.67
C LYS A 152 8.61 -19.42 5.84
N PRO A 153 8.78 -18.58 4.79
CA PRO A 153 9.55 -17.34 4.91
C PRO A 153 9.00 -16.45 6.04
N PHE A 154 9.91 -15.97 6.90
CA PHE A 154 9.55 -15.15 8.04
C PHE A 154 9.80 -13.66 7.74
N GLN A 155 8.80 -12.83 7.95
CA GLN A 155 8.88 -11.40 7.78
C GLN A 155 9.31 -10.75 9.09
N LYS A 156 10.48 -10.14 9.09
CA LYS A 156 11.02 -9.45 10.29
C LYS A 156 10.26 -8.16 10.60
N ILE A 157 9.75 -7.49 9.57
CA ILE A 157 9.05 -6.22 9.68
C ILE A 157 7.65 -6.37 9.06
N VAL A 158 6.61 -6.07 9.84
CA VAL A 158 5.22 -6.08 9.38
C VAL A 158 4.59 -4.74 9.76
N LEU A 159 4.24 -3.95 8.75
CA LEU A 159 3.70 -2.60 8.88
C LEU A 159 2.31 -2.53 8.24
N THR A 160 1.47 -1.61 8.72
CA THR A 160 0.30 -1.13 8.00
C THR A 160 0.44 0.35 7.72
N CYS A 161 0.21 0.74 6.47
CA CYS A 161 0.31 2.13 6.04
C CYS A 161 -0.99 2.89 6.24
N GLU A 162 -0.86 4.21 6.44
CA GLU A 162 -1.98 5.12 6.55
C GLU A 162 -2.68 5.30 5.19
N TYR A 163 -4.01 5.46 5.23
CA TYR A 163 -4.82 5.87 4.08
C TYR A 163 -5.45 7.25 4.37
N PRO A 164 -5.60 8.15 3.39
CA PRO A 164 -6.30 9.41 3.59
C PRO A 164 -7.70 9.18 4.16
N ALA A 165 -8.13 10.01 5.13
CA ALA A 165 -9.39 9.88 5.88
C ALA A 165 -9.53 8.61 6.75
N ILE A 166 -8.41 7.98 7.09
CA ILE A 166 -8.41 6.77 7.93
C ILE A 166 -9.05 6.96 9.31
N SER A 167 -9.14 8.20 9.79
CA SER A 167 -9.84 8.52 11.04
C SER A 167 -11.33 8.20 10.98
N TRP A 168 -11.91 8.15 9.78
CA TRP A 168 -13.26 7.68 9.56
C TRP A 168 -13.26 6.16 9.35
N SER A 169 -13.09 5.44 10.43
CA SER A 169 -13.06 3.99 10.47
C SER A 169 -13.88 3.46 11.65
N LEU A 170 -13.94 2.14 11.78
CA LEU A 170 -14.62 1.51 12.91
C LEU A 170 -13.99 1.96 14.24
N GLN A 171 -14.82 2.26 15.23
CA GLN A 171 -14.42 2.93 16.48
C GLN A 171 -13.28 2.20 17.24
N TYR A 172 -13.24 0.88 17.19
CA TYR A 172 -12.27 0.03 17.90
C TYR A 172 -11.02 -0.31 17.07
N GLU A 173 -10.97 0.09 15.79
CA GLU A 173 -9.87 -0.23 14.87
C GLU A 173 -9.23 1.03 14.31
N ARG A 174 -9.05 2.06 15.16
CA ARG A 174 -8.44 3.31 14.76
C ARG A 174 -6.96 3.12 14.41
N PHE A 175 -6.53 3.87 13.42
CA PHE A 175 -5.11 3.96 13.10
C PHE A 175 -4.36 4.75 14.17
N HIS A 176 -3.41 4.10 14.83
CA HIS A 176 -2.55 4.69 15.84
C HIS A 176 -1.09 4.53 15.39
N PRO A 177 -0.51 5.53 14.68
CA PRO A 177 0.84 5.41 14.18
C PRO A 177 1.85 5.32 15.33
N ASN A 178 2.78 4.38 15.19
CA ASN A 178 3.88 4.14 16.12
C ASN A 178 5.22 3.93 15.41
N PHE A 179 5.24 4.07 14.09
CA PHE A 179 6.43 3.96 13.26
C PHE A 179 6.35 4.99 12.14
N TYR A 180 7.40 5.78 11.98
CA TYR A 180 7.45 6.87 11.01
C TYR A 180 8.66 6.69 10.10
N VAL A 181 8.46 6.92 8.83
CA VAL A 181 9.53 6.91 7.83
C VAL A 181 9.72 8.32 7.32
N ASP A 182 10.88 8.92 7.58
CA ASP A 182 11.27 10.20 6.99
C ASP A 182 11.35 10.06 5.47
N ILE A 183 10.47 10.76 4.77
CA ILE A 183 10.39 10.83 3.32
C ILE A 183 10.71 12.23 2.79
N SER A 184 11.32 13.10 3.59
CA SER A 184 11.60 14.50 3.21
C SER A 184 12.28 14.61 1.84
N LYS A 185 13.25 13.73 1.56
CA LYS A 185 13.96 13.66 0.28
C LYS A 185 13.19 12.92 -0.83
N TYR A 186 12.07 12.31 -0.50
CA TYR A 186 11.30 11.44 -1.40
C TYR A 186 9.85 11.92 -1.60
N LEU A 187 9.49 13.07 -1.01
CA LEU A 187 8.15 13.63 -1.12
C LEU A 187 7.77 13.89 -2.58
N ASP A 188 8.67 14.49 -3.35
CA ASP A 188 8.44 14.72 -4.79
C ASP A 188 8.21 13.42 -5.55
N LYS A 189 8.93 12.35 -5.18
CA LYS A 189 8.76 11.03 -5.79
C LYS A 189 7.41 10.40 -5.43
N LYS A 190 6.98 10.57 -4.16
CA LYS A 190 5.63 10.21 -3.73
C LYS A 190 4.57 10.93 -4.54
N MET A 191 4.69 12.24 -4.67
CA MET A 191 3.73 13.05 -5.41
C MET A 191 3.71 12.68 -6.90
N ALA A 192 4.87 12.43 -7.52
CA ALA A 192 4.95 11.98 -8.91
C ALA A 192 4.31 10.60 -9.14
N SER A 193 4.42 9.68 -8.17
CA SER A 193 3.72 8.40 -8.20
C SER A 193 2.21 8.59 -8.11
N LEU A 194 1.74 9.43 -7.20
CA LEU A 194 0.34 9.77 -7.04
C LEU A 194 -0.23 10.40 -8.32
N ASP A 195 0.50 11.33 -8.94
CA ASP A 195 0.09 12.03 -10.17
C ASP A 195 -0.11 11.09 -11.38
N CYS A 196 0.32 9.83 -11.28
CA CYS A 196 0.00 8.80 -12.28
C CYS A 196 -1.47 8.37 -12.22
N TYR A 197 -2.14 8.50 -11.07
CA TYR A 197 -3.52 8.06 -10.82
C TYR A 197 -4.54 9.19 -11.09
N LYS A 198 -4.49 9.76 -12.29
CA LYS A 198 -5.34 10.90 -12.69
C LYS A 198 -6.83 10.64 -12.51
N SER A 199 -7.26 9.40 -12.72
CA SER A 199 -8.66 9.01 -12.58
C SER A 199 -9.11 8.90 -11.11
N GLN A 200 -8.18 8.81 -10.15
CA GLN A 200 -8.46 8.59 -8.72
C GLN A 200 -8.24 9.85 -7.88
N ILE A 201 -7.35 10.75 -8.32
CA ILE A 201 -7.13 12.03 -7.63
C ILE A 201 -8.39 12.88 -7.74
N ARG A 202 -8.77 13.48 -6.62
CA ARG A 202 -9.87 14.41 -6.52
C ARG A 202 -9.35 15.83 -6.32
N SER A 203 -10.21 16.82 -6.51
CA SER A 203 -9.91 18.23 -6.31
C SER A 203 -10.55 18.78 -5.05
N GLY A 204 -10.08 19.96 -4.62
CA GLY A 204 -10.66 20.70 -3.50
C GLY A 204 -10.47 20.01 -2.15
N VAL A 205 -11.50 20.01 -1.33
CA VAL A 205 -11.46 19.51 0.06
C VAL A 205 -11.55 17.98 0.19
N HIS A 206 -11.49 17.26 -0.91
CA HIS A 206 -11.59 15.80 -0.88
C HIS A 206 -10.32 15.18 -0.26
N HIS A 207 -10.48 14.15 0.58
CA HIS A 207 -9.35 13.49 1.24
C HIS A 207 -8.33 12.87 0.27
N CYS A 208 -8.77 12.46 -0.92
CA CYS A 208 -7.89 11.99 -1.99
C CYS A 208 -7.42 13.13 -2.92
N SER A 209 -7.46 14.40 -2.48
CA SER A 209 -6.82 15.47 -3.25
C SER A 209 -5.30 15.40 -3.09
N ARG A 210 -4.60 15.85 -4.12
CA ARG A 210 -3.14 15.89 -4.13
C ARG A 210 -2.61 16.72 -2.95
N GLU A 211 -3.24 17.87 -2.71
CA GLU A 211 -2.89 18.77 -1.63
C GLU A 211 -3.04 18.11 -0.27
N ASN A 212 -4.14 17.37 -0.05
CA ASN A 212 -4.37 16.70 1.22
C ASN A 212 -3.31 15.64 1.50
N VAL A 213 -2.90 14.86 0.49
CA VAL A 213 -1.85 13.84 0.64
C VAL A 213 -0.51 14.47 1.00
N GLU A 214 -0.17 15.59 0.36
CA GLU A 214 1.03 16.35 0.70
C GLU A 214 0.98 16.92 2.11
N TRP A 215 -0.14 17.54 2.49
CA TRP A 215 -0.34 18.07 3.86
C TRP A 215 -0.26 16.97 4.91
N LEU A 216 -0.90 15.84 4.68
CA LEU A 216 -0.84 14.71 5.59
C LEU A 216 0.61 14.25 5.80
N SER A 217 1.39 14.12 4.73
CA SER A 217 2.80 13.75 4.82
C SER A 217 3.62 14.78 5.62
N ARG A 218 3.33 16.07 5.45
CA ARG A 218 3.99 17.14 6.23
C ARG A 218 3.54 17.16 7.70
N VAL A 219 2.25 16.91 7.97
CA VAL A 219 1.74 16.79 9.35
C VAL A 219 2.44 15.64 10.06
N ARG A 220 2.52 14.47 9.43
CA ARG A 220 3.23 13.31 9.98
C ARG A 220 4.73 13.59 10.18
N GLY A 221 5.33 14.39 9.30
CA GLY A 221 6.70 14.86 9.47
C GLY A 221 6.87 15.72 10.72
N ARG A 222 5.94 16.65 10.98
CA ARG A 222 6.01 17.53 12.17
C ARG A 222 5.86 16.75 13.49
N GLU A 223 5.13 15.66 13.51
CA GLU A 223 5.01 14.79 14.69
C GLU A 223 6.36 14.20 15.13
N VAL A 224 7.33 14.08 14.20
CA VAL A 224 8.65 13.49 14.45
C VAL A 224 9.83 14.39 14.06
N SER A 225 9.58 15.70 13.89
CA SER A 225 10.58 16.76 13.66
C SER A 225 11.37 16.59 12.33
N VAL A 226 10.69 16.14 11.26
CA VAL A 226 11.20 16.13 9.88
C VAL A 226 10.26 16.90 8.94
N GLU A 227 10.67 17.17 7.68
CA GLU A 227 9.84 17.93 6.75
C GLU A 227 8.58 17.16 6.31
N ALA A 228 8.74 15.87 6.01
CA ALA A 228 7.65 14.99 5.63
C ALA A 228 7.94 13.56 6.08
N ALA A 229 6.90 12.85 6.52
CA ALA A 229 6.97 11.44 6.89
C ALA A 229 5.75 10.68 6.38
N GLU A 230 5.90 9.39 6.22
CA GLU A 230 4.79 8.44 6.16
C GLU A 230 4.67 7.72 7.50
N ALA A 231 3.44 7.56 7.95
CA ALA A 231 3.11 6.97 9.24
C ALA A 231 2.58 5.54 9.08
N PHE A 232 2.98 4.67 10.00
CA PHE A 232 2.63 3.26 10.00
C PHE A 232 2.25 2.79 11.39
N MET A 233 1.43 1.75 11.45
CA MET A 233 1.36 0.89 12.63
C MET A 233 2.33 -0.28 12.44
N CYS A 234 3.27 -0.42 13.35
CA CYS A 234 4.22 -1.52 13.37
C CYS A 234 3.69 -2.67 14.23
N HIS A 235 3.45 -3.81 13.60
CA HIS A 235 2.93 -5.03 14.25
C HIS A 235 4.06 -6.02 14.60
N ARG A 236 5.16 -5.95 13.88
CA ARG A 236 6.37 -6.73 14.15
C ARG A 236 7.60 -5.95 13.70
N PHE A 237 8.60 -5.96 14.57
CA PHE A 237 9.93 -5.42 14.28
C PHE A 237 10.97 -6.30 14.97
N LEU A 238 11.67 -7.10 14.18
CA LEU A 238 12.73 -8.00 14.66
C LEU A 238 14.06 -7.61 14.02
N VAL A 239 15.03 -7.25 14.84
CA VAL A 239 16.41 -6.91 14.46
C VAL A 239 17.35 -8.07 14.68
#